data_f2b02ae052fc6a34d0f9aa3844795eee
#
_entry.id   f2b02ae052fc6a34d0f9aa3844795eee
#
_cell.length_a   1.000
_cell.length_b   1.000
_cell.length_c   1.000
_cell.angle_alpha   90.00
_cell.angle_beta   90.00
_cell.angle_gamma   90.00
#
_symmetry.space_group_name_H-M   'P 1'
#
loop_
_entity.id
_entity.type
_entity.pdbx_description
1 polymer ?
#
loop_
_entity_poly.entity_id
_entity_poly.type
_entity_poly.pdbx_seq_one_letter_code
_entity_poly.pdbx_strand_id
1 'polypeptide(L)'
;PGAYAPLAEAELAPLPDGPLPELLTFGHTNDAHPQALAASVASHPILADALTAGSSSLARLAAGTAIDAGGLVPDQHDVNSWTQHVHEVEPLEMLEVQLANTTAPFLLISRLRPSMAASAARRTYVVNVSAMEGVFSRRYKGPGHPHTNMAKAALNMLTRTSADEMFETDGILMTSVDTGWITDERPHPTKVRLAEEGFHAPLDLIDGAARVYDPIVQGEAGVDLYGVFLKDYVPANW
;
A
#
# COMPACT_ATOMS: atom_id res chain seq x y z
N PRO A 1 23.79 9.70 5.71
CA PRO A 1 22.95 10.22 6.81
C PRO A 1 22.59 11.71 6.69
N GLY A 2 22.95 12.42 5.65
CA GLY A 2 22.74 13.88 5.55
C GLY A 2 21.73 14.35 4.50
N ALA A 3 21.29 13.51 3.60
CA ALA A 3 20.43 13.93 2.49
C ALA A 3 18.94 14.03 2.84
N TYR A 4 18.50 13.41 3.92
CA TYR A 4 17.08 13.34 4.32
C TYR A 4 16.70 14.30 5.45
N ALA A 5 17.66 14.88 6.16
CA ALA A 5 17.40 15.78 7.29
C ALA A 5 16.58 17.05 6.94
N PRO A 6 16.76 17.70 5.76
CA PRO A 6 15.98 18.90 5.43
C PRO A 6 14.50 18.61 5.08
N LEU A 7 14.17 17.39 4.64
CA LEU A 7 12.81 17.02 4.26
C LEU A 7 11.96 16.70 5.50
N ALA A 8 12.54 16.10 6.54
CA ALA A 8 11.85 15.78 7.77
C ALA A 8 11.34 17.02 8.53
N GLU A 9 12.07 18.14 8.48
CA GLU A 9 11.62 19.40 9.09
C GLU A 9 10.48 20.06 8.30
N ALA A 10 10.45 19.91 6.98
CA ALA A 10 9.37 20.44 6.14
C ALA A 10 8.06 19.61 6.26
N GLU A 11 8.16 18.30 6.51
CA GLU A 11 7.01 17.42 6.74
C GLU A 11 6.36 17.62 8.11
N LEU A 12 7.08 18.15 9.08
CA LEU A 12 6.58 18.47 10.43
C LEU A 12 5.87 19.83 10.53
N ALA A 13 5.84 20.60 9.45
CA ALA A 13 5.05 21.84 9.42
C ALA A 13 3.54 21.46 9.49
N PRO A 14 2.77 22.01 10.45
CA PRO A 14 1.35 21.76 10.50
C PRO A 14 0.72 22.17 9.16
N LEU A 15 -0.11 21.28 8.60
CA LEU A 15 -0.93 21.62 7.43
C LEU A 15 -1.72 22.90 7.75
N PRO A 16 -1.79 23.87 6.82
CA PRO A 16 -2.55 25.10 7.08
C PRO A 16 -3.99 24.75 7.40
N ASP A 17 -4.50 25.34 8.49
CA ASP A 17 -5.92 25.28 8.89
C ASP A 17 -6.77 25.86 7.75
N GLY A 18 -7.31 25.02 6.90
CA GLY A 18 -8.20 25.35 5.81
C GLY A 18 -9.08 24.17 5.44
N PRO A 19 -10.26 24.41 4.87
CA PRO A 19 -11.09 23.31 4.38
C PRO A 19 -10.30 22.51 3.35
N LEU A 20 -10.31 21.17 3.48
CA LEU A 20 -9.74 20.27 2.50
C LEU A 20 -10.29 20.63 1.11
N PRO A 21 -9.45 20.64 0.06
CA PRO A 21 -9.92 20.94 -1.29
C PRO A 21 -11.07 20.02 -1.68
N GLU A 22 -12.10 20.56 -2.31
CA GLU A 22 -13.29 19.83 -2.82
C GLU A 22 -12.94 18.67 -3.79
N LEU A 23 -11.69 18.47 -4.12
CA LEU A 23 -11.17 17.43 -5.02
C LEU A 23 -11.30 15.99 -4.48
N LEU A 24 -11.71 15.80 -3.23
CA LEU A 24 -11.94 14.47 -2.63
C LEU A 24 -13.40 14.03 -2.61
N THR A 25 -14.31 14.79 -3.20
CA THR A 25 -15.67 14.31 -3.43
C THR A 25 -15.71 13.42 -4.67
N PHE A 26 -15.46 12.13 -4.45
CA PHE A 26 -15.71 11.12 -5.46
C PHE A 26 -17.21 11.01 -5.72
N GLY A 27 -17.63 11.42 -6.94
CA GLY A 27 -18.86 11.01 -7.60
C GLY A 27 -20.15 11.54 -6.99
N HIS A 28 -20.94 12.15 -7.81
CA HIS A 28 -22.30 12.56 -7.66
C HIS A 28 -23.19 11.67 -6.77
N THR A 29 -23.11 11.83 -5.47
CA THR A 29 -24.20 11.58 -4.56
C THR A 29 -24.15 12.68 -3.50
N ASN A 30 -24.74 13.82 -3.86
CA ASN A 30 -24.94 14.95 -2.94
C ASN A 30 -25.85 14.62 -1.73
N ASP A 31 -26.18 13.34 -1.52
CA ASP A 31 -27.13 12.88 -0.50
C ASP A 31 -26.60 11.75 0.39
N ALA A 32 -25.32 11.43 0.36
CA ALA A 32 -24.74 10.50 1.31
C ALA A 32 -24.60 11.18 2.68
N HIS A 33 -25.70 11.19 3.41
CA HIS A 33 -25.73 11.63 4.79
C HIS A 33 -24.62 10.90 5.58
N PRO A 34 -23.82 11.58 6.42
CA PRO A 34 -22.79 10.94 7.24
C PRO A 34 -23.28 9.73 8.03
N GLN A 35 -24.59 9.72 8.36
CA GLN A 35 -25.28 8.60 8.99
C GLN A 35 -25.45 7.37 8.08
N ALA A 36 -25.58 7.54 6.75
CA ALA A 36 -25.69 6.43 5.80
C ALA A 36 -24.31 5.77 5.59
N LEU A 37 -23.23 6.55 5.58
CA LEU A 37 -21.87 6.02 5.54
C LEU A 37 -21.52 5.28 6.84
N ALA A 38 -21.88 5.84 7.99
CA ALA A 38 -21.71 5.19 9.29
C ALA A 38 -22.53 3.89 9.41
N ALA A 39 -23.74 3.86 8.85
CA ALA A 39 -24.59 2.66 8.83
C ALA A 39 -24.05 1.60 7.84
N SER A 40 -23.50 2.02 6.70
CA SER A 40 -22.85 1.12 5.74
C SER A 40 -21.57 0.51 6.32
N VAL A 41 -20.74 1.32 6.98
CA VAL A 41 -19.54 0.87 7.70
C VAL A 41 -19.91 -0.08 8.85
N ALA A 42 -20.96 0.22 9.62
CA ALA A 42 -21.43 -0.61 10.73
C ALA A 42 -22.12 -1.91 10.27
N SER A 43 -22.60 -1.97 9.04
CA SER A 43 -23.19 -3.20 8.46
C SER A 43 -22.14 -4.14 7.85
N HIS A 44 -20.91 -3.70 7.69
CA HIS A 44 -19.83 -4.56 7.20
C HIS A 44 -19.30 -5.44 8.35
N PRO A 45 -19.34 -6.78 8.27
CA PRO A 45 -19.01 -7.67 9.41
C PRO A 45 -17.64 -7.37 10.03
N ILE A 46 -16.62 -7.16 9.20
CA ILE A 46 -15.24 -6.87 9.64
C ILE A 46 -15.16 -5.51 10.36
N LEU A 47 -15.88 -4.51 9.86
CA LEU A 47 -15.91 -3.18 10.46
C LEU A 47 -16.82 -3.12 11.69
N ALA A 48 -17.89 -3.90 11.73
CA ALA A 48 -18.75 -4.04 12.91
C ALA A 48 -17.98 -4.72 14.06
N ASP A 49 -17.20 -5.77 13.78
CA ASP A 49 -16.32 -6.41 14.76
C ASP A 49 -15.17 -5.47 15.19
N ALA A 50 -14.58 -4.73 14.30
CA ALA A 50 -13.58 -3.72 14.63
C ALA A 50 -14.17 -2.59 15.50
N LEU A 51 -15.43 -2.21 15.29
CA LEU A 51 -16.13 -1.20 16.08
C LEU A 51 -16.63 -1.76 17.41
N THR A 52 -17.00 -3.04 17.53
CA THR A 52 -17.43 -3.68 18.78
C THR A 52 -16.27 -4.19 19.64
N ALA A 53 -15.21 -4.70 19.03
CA ALA A 53 -13.90 -4.88 19.68
C ALA A 53 -13.29 -3.52 20.08
N GLY A 54 -13.75 -2.46 19.45
CA GLY A 54 -13.14 -1.16 19.39
C GLY A 54 -13.18 -0.33 20.68
N SER A 55 -14.00 -0.60 21.67
CA SER A 55 -13.92 0.20 22.91
C SER A 55 -12.65 -0.11 23.71
N SER A 56 -12.23 -1.36 23.76
CA SER A 56 -10.96 -1.74 24.39
C SER A 56 -9.76 -1.49 23.46
N SER A 57 -9.93 -1.67 22.14
CA SER A 57 -8.87 -1.42 21.15
C SER A 57 -8.61 0.06 20.94
N LEU A 58 -9.63 0.91 20.88
CA LEU A 58 -9.48 2.37 20.82
C LEU A 58 -8.86 2.95 22.09
N ALA A 59 -9.24 2.43 23.27
CA ALA A 59 -8.63 2.85 24.53
C ALA A 59 -7.14 2.42 24.60
N ARG A 60 -6.80 1.25 24.11
CA ARG A 60 -5.41 0.76 24.01
C ARG A 60 -4.62 1.51 22.93
N LEU A 61 -5.26 1.84 21.81
CA LEU A 61 -4.66 2.68 20.76
C LEU A 61 -4.35 4.08 21.30
N ALA A 62 -5.30 4.70 22.01
CA ALA A 62 -5.11 5.99 22.66
C ALA A 62 -4.03 5.96 23.76
N ALA A 63 -3.84 4.80 24.41
CA ALA A 63 -2.78 4.57 25.39
C ALA A 63 -1.41 4.22 24.77
N GLY A 64 -1.32 4.10 23.44
CA GLY A 64 -0.09 3.71 22.73
C GLY A 64 0.34 2.24 22.96
N THR A 65 -0.56 1.41 23.48
CA THR A 65 -0.26 0.01 23.83
C THR A 65 -0.89 -1.02 22.89
N ALA A 66 -1.60 -0.56 21.85
CA ALA A 66 -2.34 -1.42 20.93
C ALA A 66 -1.74 -1.48 19.52
N ILE A 67 -0.55 -0.92 19.31
CA ILE A 67 0.11 -0.94 18.01
C ILE A 67 1.29 -1.90 18.09
N ASP A 68 1.41 -2.80 17.14
CA ASP A 68 2.58 -3.68 17.03
C ASP A 68 3.81 -2.92 16.50
N ALA A 69 4.96 -3.60 16.44
CA ALA A 69 6.21 -3.00 15.95
C ALA A 69 6.13 -2.52 14.48
N GLY A 70 5.19 -3.03 13.69
CA GLY A 70 4.90 -2.60 12.33
C GLY A 70 3.90 -1.45 12.23
N GLY A 71 3.44 -0.88 13.37
CA GLY A 71 2.46 0.21 13.38
C GLY A 71 1.02 -0.24 13.13
N LEU A 72 0.74 -1.55 13.18
CA LEU A 72 -0.59 -2.12 12.92
C LEU A 72 -1.37 -2.36 14.22
N VAL A 73 -2.68 -2.20 14.14
CA VAL A 73 -3.59 -2.68 15.19
C VAL A 73 -3.61 -4.20 15.17
N PRO A 74 -3.34 -4.88 16.30
CA PRO A 74 -3.30 -6.33 16.33
C PRO A 74 -4.62 -6.97 15.92
N ASP A 75 -4.58 -7.85 14.93
CA ASP A 75 -5.71 -8.70 14.53
C ASP A 75 -5.84 -9.86 15.52
N GLN A 76 -6.92 -9.85 16.31
CA GLN A 76 -7.16 -10.84 17.37
C GLN A 76 -7.85 -12.13 16.87
N HIS A 77 -8.18 -12.22 15.58
CA HIS A 77 -8.73 -13.45 15.01
C HIS A 77 -7.65 -14.53 14.94
N ASP A 78 -8.06 -15.78 15.03
CA ASP A 78 -7.15 -16.93 14.91
C ASP A 78 -6.69 -17.14 13.46
N VAL A 79 -7.53 -16.75 12.50
CA VAL A 79 -7.31 -16.90 11.05
C VAL A 79 -7.74 -15.61 10.36
N ASN A 80 -6.95 -15.15 9.42
CA ASN A 80 -7.30 -14.05 8.52
C ASN A 80 -6.95 -14.40 7.07
N SER A 81 -7.32 -13.54 6.13
CA SER A 81 -7.12 -13.77 4.70
C SER A 81 -5.64 -13.94 4.30
N TRP A 82 -4.70 -13.41 5.11
CA TRP A 82 -3.27 -13.62 4.89
C TRP A 82 -2.84 -15.08 5.04
N THR A 83 -3.52 -15.85 5.88
CA THR A 83 -3.24 -17.27 6.12
C THR A 83 -4.14 -18.21 5.32
N GLN A 84 -5.23 -17.72 4.73
CA GLN A 84 -6.22 -18.51 4.02
C GLN A 84 -5.71 -19.01 2.67
N HIS A 85 -6.14 -20.22 2.33
CA HIS A 85 -5.94 -20.87 1.02
C HIS A 85 -7.03 -20.47 0.02
N VAL A 86 -6.86 -20.86 -1.24
CA VAL A 86 -7.74 -20.44 -2.34
C VAL A 86 -9.23 -20.74 -2.13
N HIS A 87 -9.56 -21.81 -1.43
CA HIS A 87 -10.95 -22.24 -1.18
C HIS A 87 -11.55 -21.65 0.10
N GLU A 88 -10.75 -20.92 0.87
CA GLU A 88 -11.14 -20.32 2.16
C GLU A 88 -11.38 -18.82 2.05
N VAL A 89 -10.80 -18.18 1.02
CA VAL A 89 -10.96 -16.72 0.82
C VAL A 89 -12.37 -16.40 0.37
N GLU A 90 -13.05 -15.55 1.13
CA GLU A 90 -14.41 -15.11 0.77
C GLU A 90 -14.40 -14.30 -0.53
N PRO A 91 -15.40 -14.50 -1.42
CA PRO A 91 -15.47 -13.80 -2.70
C PRO A 91 -15.48 -12.27 -2.56
N LEU A 92 -16.11 -11.73 -1.53
CA LEU A 92 -16.16 -10.29 -1.28
C LEU A 92 -14.75 -9.76 -0.97
N GLU A 93 -14.02 -10.40 -0.08
CA GLU A 93 -12.65 -10.03 0.25
C GLU A 93 -11.74 -10.07 -0.99
N MET A 94 -11.84 -11.13 -1.79
CA MET A 94 -11.10 -11.21 -3.05
C MET A 94 -11.39 -10.01 -3.95
N LEU A 95 -12.67 -9.62 -4.10
CA LEU A 95 -13.05 -8.46 -4.91
C LEU A 95 -12.55 -7.14 -4.31
N GLU A 96 -12.62 -6.96 -3.01
CA GLU A 96 -12.12 -5.77 -2.31
C GLU A 96 -10.60 -5.62 -2.47
N VAL A 97 -9.85 -6.70 -2.33
CA VAL A 97 -8.40 -6.71 -2.56
C VAL A 97 -8.07 -6.36 -4.02
N GLN A 98 -8.79 -6.92 -5.00
CA GLN A 98 -8.60 -6.55 -6.41
C GLN A 98 -8.97 -5.09 -6.66
N LEU A 99 -10.06 -4.60 -6.07
CA LEU A 99 -10.46 -3.20 -6.19
C LEU A 99 -9.39 -2.25 -5.65
N ALA A 100 -8.91 -2.50 -4.44
CA ALA A 100 -7.94 -1.62 -3.76
C ALA A 100 -6.53 -1.70 -4.38
N ASN A 101 -6.05 -2.90 -4.73
CA ASN A 101 -4.66 -3.10 -5.13
C ASN A 101 -4.43 -3.17 -6.64
N THR A 102 -5.48 -3.28 -7.45
CA THR A 102 -5.38 -3.38 -8.91
C THR A 102 -6.19 -2.31 -9.60
N THR A 103 -7.51 -2.29 -9.35
CA THR A 103 -8.44 -1.39 -10.06
C THR A 103 -8.22 0.07 -9.67
N ALA A 104 -8.06 0.37 -8.39
CA ALA A 104 -7.84 1.73 -7.92
C ALA A 104 -6.51 2.32 -8.45
N PRO A 105 -5.36 1.64 -8.37
CA PRO A 105 -4.13 2.11 -9.02
C PRO A 105 -4.30 2.37 -10.53
N PHE A 106 -4.95 1.47 -11.25
CA PHE A 106 -5.24 1.65 -12.68
C PHE A 106 -6.06 2.92 -12.93
N LEU A 107 -7.13 3.13 -12.17
CA LEU A 107 -7.99 4.31 -12.31
C LEU A 107 -7.26 5.60 -11.95
N LEU A 108 -6.46 5.60 -10.87
CA LEU A 108 -5.66 6.75 -10.47
C LEU A 108 -4.66 7.14 -11.56
N ILE A 109 -3.89 6.18 -12.06
CA ILE A 109 -2.93 6.41 -13.15
C ILE A 109 -3.66 6.97 -14.38
N SER A 110 -4.73 6.31 -14.81
CA SER A 110 -5.52 6.72 -15.98
C SER A 110 -6.07 8.13 -15.86
N ARG A 111 -6.57 8.50 -14.67
CA ARG A 111 -7.20 9.82 -14.45
C ARG A 111 -6.20 10.94 -14.19
N LEU A 112 -5.06 10.63 -13.57
CA LEU A 112 -4.03 11.62 -13.25
C LEU A 112 -3.03 11.83 -14.39
N ARG A 113 -2.91 10.90 -15.33
CA ARG A 113 -1.96 10.95 -16.44
C ARG A 113 -2.00 12.30 -17.20
N PRO A 114 -3.16 12.87 -17.61
CA PRO A 114 -3.17 14.16 -18.31
C PRO A 114 -2.59 15.30 -17.48
N SER A 115 -2.82 15.31 -16.17
CA SER A 115 -2.27 16.33 -15.27
C SER A 115 -0.77 16.15 -15.06
N MET A 116 -0.31 14.91 -15.01
CA MET A 116 1.12 14.58 -14.92
C MET A 116 1.86 14.98 -16.18
N ALA A 117 1.30 14.70 -17.38
CA ALA A 117 1.85 15.08 -18.66
C ALA A 117 1.91 16.62 -18.87
N ALA A 118 0.95 17.35 -18.29
CA ALA A 118 0.90 18.81 -18.34
C ALA A 118 1.81 19.49 -17.29
N SER A 119 2.46 18.73 -16.44
CA SER A 119 3.36 19.27 -15.39
C SER A 119 4.58 19.95 -15.99
N ALA A 120 4.99 21.08 -15.42
CA ALA A 120 6.24 21.74 -15.76
C ALA A 120 7.49 21.06 -15.19
N ALA A 121 7.35 20.04 -14.36
CA ALA A 121 8.45 19.27 -13.81
C ALA A 121 9.21 18.51 -14.92
N ARG A 122 10.51 18.31 -14.72
CA ARG A 122 11.32 17.51 -15.67
C ARG A 122 10.79 16.09 -15.83
N ARG A 123 10.32 15.53 -14.75
CA ARG A 123 9.72 14.19 -14.67
C ARG A 123 8.54 14.19 -13.70
N THR A 124 7.62 13.30 -13.93
CA THR A 124 6.57 12.93 -12.99
C THR A 124 6.65 11.43 -12.72
N TYR A 125 6.17 11.01 -11.57
CA TYR A 125 6.47 9.68 -11.05
C TYR A 125 5.20 8.92 -10.69
N VAL A 126 5.18 7.63 -11.05
CA VAL A 126 4.24 6.64 -10.55
C VAL A 126 5.03 5.52 -9.90
N VAL A 127 4.90 5.38 -8.59
CA VAL A 127 5.56 4.29 -7.87
C VAL A 127 4.49 3.33 -7.36
N ASN A 128 4.34 2.21 -8.04
CA ASN A 128 3.41 1.16 -7.66
C ASN A 128 4.01 0.32 -6.53
N VAL A 129 3.42 0.42 -5.34
CA VAL A 129 3.85 -0.37 -4.18
C VAL A 129 3.40 -1.82 -4.36
N SER A 130 4.33 -2.62 -4.84
CA SER A 130 4.18 -4.04 -5.08
C SER A 130 4.84 -4.86 -3.97
N ALA A 131 5.12 -6.12 -4.24
CA ALA A 131 5.81 -7.02 -3.33
C ALA A 131 6.28 -8.27 -4.07
N MET A 132 7.14 -9.08 -3.42
CA MET A 132 7.55 -10.40 -3.90
C MET A 132 6.38 -11.36 -4.12
N GLU A 133 5.23 -11.08 -3.52
CA GLU A 133 3.96 -11.77 -3.72
C GLU A 133 3.52 -11.76 -5.20
N GLY A 134 3.76 -10.66 -5.91
CA GLY A 134 3.45 -10.50 -7.34
C GLY A 134 4.52 -11.01 -8.32
N VAL A 135 5.64 -11.57 -7.84
CA VAL A 135 6.77 -11.97 -8.67
C VAL A 135 6.70 -13.44 -9.05
N PHE A 136 6.77 -13.75 -10.35
CA PHE A 136 6.74 -15.13 -10.87
C PHE A 136 8.08 -15.85 -10.76
N SER A 137 9.20 -15.14 -10.84
CA SER A 137 10.55 -15.73 -10.78
C SER A 137 10.94 -16.22 -9.38
N ARG A 138 10.15 -15.96 -8.34
CA ARG A 138 10.39 -16.47 -7.00
C ARG A 138 10.23 -17.98 -6.96
N ARG A 139 11.26 -18.70 -6.49
CA ARG A 139 11.28 -20.17 -6.48
C ARG A 139 10.19 -20.82 -5.65
N TYR A 140 9.82 -20.19 -4.51
CA TYR A 140 8.82 -20.73 -3.60
C TYR A 140 7.68 -19.71 -3.42
N LYS A 141 6.46 -20.20 -3.58
CA LYS A 141 5.20 -19.54 -3.21
C LYS A 141 4.43 -20.45 -2.25
N GLY A 142 4.17 -19.98 -1.04
CA GLY A 142 3.26 -20.68 -0.13
C GLY A 142 1.83 -20.66 -0.63
N PRO A 143 0.94 -21.51 -0.07
CA PRO A 143 -0.46 -21.60 -0.51
C PRO A 143 -1.35 -20.47 0.03
N GLY A 144 -0.87 -19.67 0.98
CA GLY A 144 -1.64 -18.58 1.60
C GLY A 144 -1.82 -17.35 0.71
N HIS A 145 -2.78 -16.52 1.05
CA HIS A 145 -3.12 -15.22 0.44
C HIS A 145 -3.05 -15.16 -1.11
N PRO A 146 -3.65 -16.14 -1.84
CA PRO A 146 -3.55 -16.20 -3.31
C PRO A 146 -4.15 -14.96 -3.99
N HIS A 147 -5.21 -14.38 -3.45
CA HIS A 147 -5.87 -13.18 -3.94
C HIS A 147 -4.97 -11.93 -3.87
N THR A 148 -4.14 -11.79 -2.82
CA THR A 148 -3.13 -10.74 -2.71
C THR A 148 -1.99 -10.95 -3.71
N ASN A 149 -1.50 -12.18 -3.86
CA ASN A 149 -0.51 -12.53 -4.88
C ASN A 149 -1.00 -12.15 -6.29
N MET A 150 -2.26 -12.47 -6.62
CA MET A 150 -2.90 -12.10 -7.89
C MET A 150 -2.93 -10.58 -8.08
N ALA A 151 -3.32 -9.82 -7.06
CA ALA A 151 -3.40 -8.37 -7.14
C ALA A 151 -2.03 -7.72 -7.37
N LYS A 152 -1.01 -8.17 -6.67
CA LYS A 152 0.37 -7.65 -6.85
C LYS A 152 0.96 -8.05 -8.20
N ALA A 153 0.65 -9.25 -8.72
CA ALA A 153 1.04 -9.65 -10.08
C ALA A 153 0.34 -8.79 -11.14
N ALA A 154 -0.92 -8.47 -10.97
CA ALA A 154 -1.65 -7.56 -11.86
C ALA A 154 -1.06 -6.14 -11.84
N LEU A 155 -0.69 -5.62 -10.68
CA LEU A 155 -0.03 -4.32 -10.53
C LEU A 155 1.35 -4.29 -11.21
N ASN A 156 2.13 -5.36 -11.06
CA ASN A 156 3.40 -5.53 -11.78
C ASN A 156 3.18 -5.56 -13.30
N MET A 157 2.15 -6.26 -13.77
CA MET A 157 1.82 -6.32 -15.19
C MET A 157 1.38 -4.95 -15.73
N LEU A 158 0.61 -4.17 -14.97
CA LEU A 158 0.24 -2.80 -15.32
C LEU A 158 1.50 -1.95 -15.53
N THR A 159 2.45 -1.98 -14.61
CA THR A 159 3.72 -1.27 -14.72
C THR A 159 4.48 -1.70 -15.97
N ARG A 160 4.70 -2.99 -16.14
CA ARG A 160 5.45 -3.54 -17.28
C ARG A 160 4.81 -3.24 -18.64
N THR A 161 3.47 -3.16 -18.68
CA THR A 161 2.74 -2.91 -19.93
C THR A 161 2.75 -1.45 -20.33
N SER A 162 2.67 -0.53 -19.37
CA SER A 162 2.35 0.87 -19.65
C SER A 162 3.53 1.83 -19.47
N ALA A 163 4.59 1.45 -18.77
CA ALA A 163 5.65 2.36 -18.38
C ALA A 163 6.43 2.93 -19.57
N ASP A 164 6.79 2.09 -20.54
CA ASP A 164 7.58 2.51 -21.70
C ASP A 164 6.83 3.56 -22.52
N GLU A 165 5.56 3.30 -22.83
CA GLU A 165 4.71 4.23 -23.59
C GLU A 165 4.49 5.54 -22.82
N MET A 166 4.25 5.48 -21.50
CA MET A 166 4.08 6.68 -20.67
C MET A 166 5.36 7.50 -20.57
N PHE A 167 6.51 6.87 -20.57
CA PHE A 167 7.79 7.58 -20.60
C PHE A 167 8.06 8.23 -21.95
N GLU A 168 7.91 7.48 -23.04
CA GLU A 168 8.16 7.97 -24.40
C GLU A 168 7.22 9.11 -24.81
N THR A 169 5.95 9.05 -24.38
CA THR A 169 4.94 10.04 -24.77
C THR A 169 4.91 11.25 -23.84
N ASP A 170 4.98 11.02 -22.53
CA ASP A 170 4.68 12.04 -21.52
C ASP A 170 5.85 12.31 -20.55
N GLY A 171 6.96 11.54 -20.61
CA GLY A 171 8.08 11.64 -19.70
C GLY A 171 7.78 11.18 -18.28
N ILE A 172 6.73 10.36 -18.10
CA ILE A 172 6.30 9.84 -16.81
C ILE A 172 7.11 8.58 -16.48
N LEU A 173 7.76 8.56 -15.32
CA LEU A 173 8.52 7.41 -14.84
C LEU A 173 7.62 6.53 -13.96
N MET A 174 7.29 5.33 -14.44
CA MET A 174 6.49 4.37 -13.68
C MET A 174 7.31 3.14 -13.32
N THR A 175 7.35 2.81 -12.02
CA THR A 175 8.05 1.65 -11.47
C THR A 175 7.15 0.84 -10.55
N SER A 176 7.47 -0.44 -10.33
CA SER A 176 6.96 -1.24 -9.21
C SER A 176 8.05 -1.43 -8.17
N VAL A 177 7.72 -1.31 -6.90
CA VAL A 177 8.69 -1.41 -5.79
C VAL A 177 8.25 -2.47 -4.80
N ASP A 178 9.15 -3.37 -4.45
CA ASP A 178 9.05 -4.24 -3.28
C ASP A 178 9.60 -3.48 -2.05
N THR A 179 8.73 -3.19 -1.10
CA THR A 179 9.12 -2.53 0.16
C THR A 179 9.97 -3.41 1.06
N GLY A 180 10.04 -4.69 0.76
CA GLY A 180 10.58 -5.69 1.67
C GLY A 180 9.62 -6.05 2.80
N TRP A 181 10.06 -6.89 3.70
CA TRP A 181 9.23 -7.36 4.79
C TRP A 181 9.30 -6.40 5.99
N ILE A 182 8.38 -5.44 6.02
CA ILE A 182 8.30 -4.36 7.01
C ILE A 182 7.24 -4.59 8.08
N THR A 183 6.21 -5.41 7.79
CA THR A 183 5.12 -5.75 8.70
C THR A 183 4.81 -7.23 8.64
N ASP A 184 4.10 -7.72 9.64
CA ASP A 184 3.61 -9.09 9.71
C ASP A 184 2.08 -9.06 9.75
N GLU A 185 1.44 -9.48 8.65
CA GLU A 185 -0.01 -9.45 8.49
C GLU A 185 -0.71 -10.70 9.07
N ARG A 186 0.06 -11.63 9.66
CA ARG A 186 -0.51 -12.82 10.29
C ARG A 186 -1.34 -12.45 11.53
N PRO A 187 -2.29 -13.30 11.92
CA PRO A 187 -3.04 -13.14 13.16
C PRO A 187 -2.13 -12.88 14.38
N HIS A 188 -2.57 -11.98 15.26
CA HIS A 188 -1.76 -11.59 16.43
C HIS A 188 -1.31 -12.75 17.31
N PRO A 189 -2.13 -13.78 17.62
CA PRO A 189 -1.65 -14.94 18.39
C PRO A 189 -0.48 -15.65 17.70
N THR A 190 -0.49 -15.72 16.37
CA THR A 190 0.61 -16.30 15.59
C THR A 190 1.87 -15.43 15.67
N LYS A 191 1.71 -14.08 15.58
CA LYS A 191 2.84 -13.16 15.72
C LYS A 191 3.50 -13.26 17.08
N VAL A 192 2.72 -13.32 18.17
CA VAL A 192 3.22 -13.46 19.53
C VAL A 192 4.05 -14.75 19.67
N ARG A 193 3.51 -15.88 19.23
CA ARG A 193 4.22 -17.16 19.27
C ARG A 193 5.55 -17.11 18.50
N LEU A 194 5.55 -16.53 17.30
CA LEU A 194 6.76 -16.42 16.48
C LEU A 194 7.79 -15.45 17.10
N ALA A 195 7.32 -14.39 17.75
CA ALA A 195 8.21 -13.47 18.48
C ALA A 195 8.89 -14.16 19.65
N GLU A 196 8.19 -15.05 20.38
CA GLU A 196 8.78 -15.90 21.42
C GLU A 196 9.84 -16.86 20.85
N GLU A 197 9.69 -17.30 19.60
CA GLU A 197 10.66 -18.09 18.84
C GLU A 197 11.82 -17.22 18.26
N GLY A 198 11.83 -15.91 18.52
CA GLY A 198 12.87 -14.97 18.07
C GLY A 198 12.65 -14.42 16.66
N PHE A 199 11.46 -14.61 16.07
CA PHE A 199 11.14 -14.08 14.76
C PHE A 199 10.48 -12.68 14.84
N HIS A 200 10.93 -11.76 14.00
CA HIS A 200 10.29 -10.46 13.73
C HIS A 200 10.50 -10.06 12.28
N ALA A 201 9.67 -9.14 11.78
CA ALA A 201 9.90 -8.53 10.47
C ALA A 201 11.30 -7.88 10.45
N PRO A 202 12.12 -8.13 9.41
CA PRO A 202 13.52 -7.70 9.43
C PRO A 202 13.71 -6.19 9.15
N LEU A 203 12.69 -5.51 8.63
CA LEU A 203 12.72 -4.11 8.24
C LEU A 203 11.65 -3.33 9.00
N ASP A 204 11.78 -2.00 9.01
CA ASP A 204 10.82 -1.09 9.61
C ASP A 204 10.08 -0.22 8.56
N LEU A 205 9.21 0.67 9.04
CA LEU A 205 8.43 1.57 8.18
C LEU A 205 9.31 2.54 7.40
N ILE A 206 10.43 2.97 7.98
CA ILE A 206 11.39 3.88 7.33
C ILE A 206 12.09 3.16 6.19
N ASP A 207 12.48 1.91 6.38
CA ASP A 207 13.07 1.06 5.35
C ASP A 207 12.12 0.90 4.15
N GLY A 208 10.83 0.64 4.42
CA GLY A 208 9.80 0.53 3.38
C GLY A 208 9.59 1.84 2.63
N ALA A 209 9.44 2.93 3.36
CA ALA A 209 9.27 4.27 2.79
C ALA A 209 10.47 4.69 1.94
N ALA A 210 11.69 4.42 2.41
CA ALA A 210 12.91 4.73 1.67
C ALA A 210 12.96 4.01 0.31
N ARG A 211 12.54 2.73 0.25
CA ARG A 211 12.48 1.97 -1.01
C ARG A 211 11.47 2.54 -2.00
N VAL A 212 10.31 3.02 -1.51
CA VAL A 212 9.29 3.64 -2.35
C VAL A 212 9.75 5.02 -2.86
N TYR A 213 10.49 5.75 -2.06
CA TYR A 213 10.96 7.09 -2.40
C TYR A 213 12.20 7.08 -3.30
N ASP A 214 13.02 6.04 -3.25
CA ASP A 214 14.29 5.92 -3.97
C ASP A 214 14.18 6.18 -5.49
N PRO A 215 13.23 5.59 -6.26
CA PRO A 215 13.13 5.86 -7.69
C PRO A 215 12.83 7.34 -8.01
N ILE A 216 12.19 8.07 -7.11
CA ILE A 216 11.97 9.50 -7.26
C ILE A 216 13.30 10.25 -7.07
N VAL A 217 14.05 9.90 -6.03
CA VAL A 217 15.38 10.51 -5.76
C VAL A 217 16.32 10.26 -6.93
N GLN A 218 16.36 9.03 -7.45
CA GLN A 218 17.18 8.69 -8.62
C GLN A 218 16.74 9.48 -9.86
N GLY A 219 15.44 9.59 -10.09
CA GLY A 219 14.87 10.38 -11.18
C GLY A 219 15.25 11.86 -11.10
N GLU A 220 15.17 12.49 -9.92
CA GLU A 220 15.60 13.87 -9.71
C GLU A 220 17.12 14.02 -9.88
N ALA A 221 17.89 12.99 -9.61
CA ALA A 221 19.33 12.95 -9.90
C ALA A 221 19.66 12.68 -11.38
N GLY A 222 18.67 12.48 -12.24
CA GLY A 222 18.83 12.29 -13.68
C GLY A 222 18.87 10.83 -14.13
N VAL A 223 18.59 9.89 -13.25
CA VAL A 223 18.50 8.46 -13.59
C VAL A 223 17.04 8.09 -13.87
N ASP A 224 16.68 7.97 -15.14
CA ASP A 224 15.30 7.68 -15.55
C ASP A 224 15.02 6.17 -15.43
N LEU A 225 14.46 5.75 -14.29
CA LEU A 225 14.01 4.37 -14.06
C LEU A 225 12.53 4.23 -14.38
N TYR A 226 12.18 3.33 -15.29
CA TYR A 226 10.79 3.00 -15.64
C TYR A 226 10.67 1.57 -16.16
N GLY A 227 9.49 1.00 -16.11
CA GLY A 227 9.21 -0.35 -16.62
C GLY A 227 9.95 -1.46 -15.86
N VAL A 228 10.41 -1.20 -14.65
CA VAL A 228 11.19 -2.13 -13.83
C VAL A 228 10.49 -2.44 -12.51
N PHE A 229 10.77 -3.64 -12.00
CA PHE A 229 10.50 -4.03 -10.63
C PHE A 229 11.76 -3.80 -9.80
N LEU A 230 11.65 -2.99 -8.76
CA LEU A 230 12.75 -2.64 -7.87
C LEU A 230 12.67 -3.45 -6.58
N LYS A 231 13.76 -4.11 -6.23
CA LYS A 231 13.96 -4.80 -4.97
C LYS A 231 15.28 -4.36 -4.37
N ASP A 232 15.26 -3.97 -3.11
CA ASP A 232 16.45 -3.49 -2.40
C ASP A 232 17.24 -2.46 -3.22
N TYR A 233 16.51 -1.47 -3.78
CA TYR A 233 17.02 -0.34 -4.57
C TYR A 233 17.56 -0.67 -5.97
N VAL A 234 17.45 -1.91 -6.44
CA VAL A 234 17.96 -2.32 -7.75
C VAL A 234 16.90 -3.03 -8.59
N PRO A 235 16.98 -2.95 -9.93
CA PRO A 235 16.12 -3.73 -10.81
C PRO A 235 16.24 -5.23 -10.55
N ALA A 236 15.11 -5.90 -10.46
CA ALA A 236 15.00 -7.34 -10.25
C ALA A 236 14.02 -7.96 -11.25
N ASN A 237 14.02 -9.30 -11.34
CA ASN A 237 13.11 -10.02 -12.22
C ASN A 237 11.66 -9.94 -11.70
N TRP A 238 10.74 -9.93 -12.66
CA TRP A 238 9.28 -10.00 -12.41
C TRP A 238 8.83 -11.36 -11.87
#